data_2f1138a27973edbea30e75b2b3d01b08
#
_entry.id   2f1138a27973edbea30e75b2b3d01b08
#
_cell.length_a   1.000
_cell.length_b   1.000
_cell.length_c   1.000
_cell.angle_alpha   90.00
_cell.angle_beta   90.00
_cell.angle_gamma   90.00
#
_symmetry.space_group_name_H-M   'P 1'
#
loop_
_entity.id
_entity.type
_entity.pdbx_description
1 polymer ?
#
loop_
_entity_poly.entity_id
_entity_poly.type
_entity_poly.pdbx_seq_one_letter_code
_entity_poly.pdbx_strand_id
1 'polypeptide(L)' 'MLLSLAGRLAIALGIIVLLALAIAWGIVS' A
#
# COMPACT_ATOMS: atom_id res chain seq x y z
N MET A 1 19.20 7.00 5.82
CA MET A 1 17.80 7.00 5.40
C MET A 1 17.04 8.10 6.10
N LEU A 2 16.19 8.78 5.37
CA LEU A 2 15.45 9.91 5.91
C LEU A 2 14.18 9.47 6.67
N LEU A 3 13.70 8.27 6.38
CA LEU A 3 12.49 7.77 7.00
C LEU A 3 12.83 6.80 8.13
N SER A 4 12.09 6.90 9.24
CA SER A 4 12.19 5.96 10.34
C SER A 4 11.63 4.60 9.92
N LEU A 5 11.88 3.57 10.73
CA LEU A 5 11.31 2.25 10.49
C LEU A 5 9.78 2.32 10.43
N ALA A 6 9.17 3.07 11.34
CA ALA A 6 7.72 3.25 11.35
C ALA A 6 7.21 3.90 10.06
N GLY A 7 7.92 4.90 9.55
CA GLY A 7 7.57 5.55 8.29
C GLY A 7 7.64 4.58 7.11
N ARG A 8 8.65 3.72 7.09
CA ARG A 8 8.80 2.72 6.03
C ARG A 8 7.67 1.69 6.07
N LEU A 9 7.31 1.25 7.26
CA LEU A 9 6.21 0.31 7.44
C LEU A 9 4.89 0.93 6.98
N ALA A 10 4.65 2.18 7.30
CA ALA A 10 3.45 2.88 6.88
C ALA A 10 3.35 2.95 5.34
N ILE A 11 4.46 3.27 4.67
CA ILE A 11 4.50 3.33 3.22
C ILE A 11 4.24 1.95 2.61
N ALA A 12 4.88 0.92 3.15
CA ALA A 12 4.69 -0.44 2.66
C ALA A 12 3.23 -0.89 2.79
N LEU A 13 2.62 -0.62 3.92
CA LEU A 13 1.21 -0.94 4.15
C LEU A 13 0.31 -0.18 3.17
N GLY A 14 0.58 1.08 2.95
CA GLY A 14 -0.17 1.89 1.99
C GLY A 14 -0.10 1.33 0.58
N ILE A 15 1.07 0.89 0.15
CA ILE A 15 1.27 0.29 -1.18
C ILE A 15 0.47 -1.02 -1.28
N ILE A 16 0.54 -1.86 -0.26
CA ILE A 16 -0.19 -3.14 -0.24
C ILE A 16 -1.69 -2.89 -0.34
N VAL A 17 -2.21 -1.93 0.42
CA VAL A 17 -3.64 -1.60 0.40
C VAL A 17 -4.05 -1.08 -0.99
N LEU A 18 -3.25 -0.22 -1.59
CA LEU A 18 -3.54 0.31 -2.91
C LEU A 18 -3.58 -0.79 -3.97
N LEU A 19 -2.62 -1.72 -3.93
CA LEU A 19 -2.61 -2.85 -4.84
C LEU A 19 -3.84 -3.74 -4.65
N ALA A 20 -4.21 -4.02 -3.41
CA ALA A 20 -5.39 -4.83 -3.12
C ALA A 20 -6.66 -4.16 -3.64
N LEU A 21 -6.79 -2.85 -3.45
CA LEU A 21 -7.94 -2.09 -3.95
C LEU A 21 -7.98 -2.09 -5.47
N ALA A 22 -6.83 -1.96 -6.13
CA ALA A 22 -6.77 -1.98 -7.59
C ALA A 22 -7.23 -3.33 -8.15
N ILE A 23 -6.80 -4.42 -7.53
CA ILE A 23 -7.22 -5.77 -7.93
C ILE A 23 -8.72 -5.94 -7.72
N ALA A 24 -9.23 -5.54 -6.56
CA ALA A 24 -10.65 -5.65 -6.26
C ALA A 24 -11.49 -4.81 -7.23
N TRP A 25 -11.00 -3.63 -7.56
CA TRP A 25 -11.67 -2.76 -8.53
C TRP A 25 -11.78 -3.44 -9.90
N GLY A 26 -10.69 -4.05 -10.36
CA GLY A 26 -10.68 -4.75 -11.64
C GLY A 26 -11.65 -5.93 -11.67
N ILE A 27 -11.82 -6.63 -10.55
CA ILE A 27 -12.77 -7.74 -10.44
C ILE A 27 -14.21 -7.23 -10.54
N VAL A 28 -14.49 -6.08 -9.92
CA VAL A 28 -15.83 -5.51 -9.87
C VAL A 28 -16.23 -4.82 -11.18
N SER A 29 -15.26 -4.16 -11.82
CA SER A 29 -15.55 -3.38 -13.04
C SER A 29 -15.41 -4.19 -14.36
#